data_85b3986f6e26bc4bb3fd2802afee65fe
#
_entry.id   85b3986f6e26bc4bb3fd2802afee65fe
#
_cell.length_a   1.000
_cell.length_b   1.000
_cell.length_c   1.000
_cell.angle_alpha   90.00
_cell.angle_beta   90.00
_cell.angle_gamma   90.00
#
_symmetry.space_group_name_H-M   'P 1'
#
loop_
_entity.id
_entity.type
_entity.pdbx_description
1 polymer ?
#
loop_
_entity_poly.entity_id
_entity_poly.type
_entity_poly.pdbx_seq_one_letter_code
_entity_poly.pdbx_strand_id
1 'polypeptide(L)'
;QYCTIFDKEMIWYSIDAFRKAKTIDDFIVVVDANEMKSGRLNKDYGVTLVQGGSTRNESFKNALDYIHEHFPDCENIIENNAACPMITPELIDEFITLLKDYDYVNTAYKITDALGSYKDRIANREDFYLIQAPDAYRFPLLYKHFDKDSELCHPAHQLPLSATEYRYFDYNDNYKVTYPDDIKIVEMMMTRRKENK
;
A
#
# COMPACT_ATOMS: atom_id res chain seq x y z
N GLN A 1 4.66 9.40 8.18
CA GLN A 1 3.61 8.54 8.77
C GLN A 1 3.24 8.91 10.21
N TYR A 2 4.11 9.63 10.94
CA TYR A 2 3.87 10.06 12.32
C TYR A 2 3.40 11.50 12.45
N CYS A 3 3.26 12.23 11.34
CA CYS A 3 2.64 13.55 11.35
C CYS A 3 1.16 13.44 11.69
N THR A 4 0.63 14.47 12.35
CA THR A 4 -0.77 14.52 12.78
C THR A 4 -1.67 15.06 11.66
N ILE A 5 -2.77 14.39 11.42
CA ILE A 5 -3.90 14.83 10.60
C ILE A 5 -5.09 14.99 11.57
N PHE A 6 -5.66 16.17 11.67
CA PHE A 6 -6.58 16.57 12.76
C PHE A 6 -5.96 16.30 14.13
N ASP A 7 -6.44 15.27 14.83
CA ASP A 7 -6.06 14.88 16.19
C ASP A 7 -5.34 13.52 16.29
N LYS A 8 -5.09 12.86 15.12
CA LYS A 8 -4.51 11.51 15.06
C LYS A 8 -3.23 11.49 14.21
N GLU A 9 -2.30 10.59 14.55
CA GLU A 9 -1.19 10.29 13.66
C GLU A 9 -1.70 9.74 12.33
N MET A 10 -1.05 10.11 11.23
CA MET A 10 -1.45 9.68 9.88
C MET A 10 -1.56 8.15 9.74
N ILE A 11 -0.64 7.41 10.35
CA ILE A 11 -0.66 5.94 10.34
C ILE A 11 -1.92 5.36 11.00
N TRP A 12 -2.50 6.05 11.99
CA TRP A 12 -3.70 5.61 12.68
C TRP A 12 -4.88 5.38 11.71
N TYR A 13 -5.02 6.21 10.68
CA TYR A 13 -6.11 6.08 9.71
C TYR A 13 -6.04 4.78 8.92
N SER A 14 -4.82 4.37 8.51
CA SER A 14 -4.62 3.08 7.87
C SER A 14 -4.90 1.92 8.83
N ILE A 15 -4.37 1.98 10.04
CA ILE A 15 -4.61 0.96 11.09
C ILE A 15 -6.11 0.79 11.35
N ASP A 16 -6.86 1.90 11.48
CA ASP A 16 -8.30 1.88 11.72
C ASP A 16 -9.07 1.26 10.54
N ALA A 17 -8.66 1.58 9.30
CA ALA A 17 -9.27 1.01 8.10
C ALA A 17 -9.05 -0.52 8.02
N PHE A 18 -7.83 -1.00 8.25
CA PHE A 18 -7.53 -2.43 8.26
C PHE A 18 -8.30 -3.19 9.36
N ARG A 19 -8.44 -2.60 10.55
CA ARG A 19 -9.24 -3.20 11.63
C ARG A 19 -10.72 -3.34 11.34
N LYS A 20 -11.26 -2.45 10.52
CA LYS A 20 -12.68 -2.42 10.15
C LYS A 20 -12.99 -3.23 8.91
N ALA A 21 -12.00 -3.57 8.12
CA ALA A 21 -12.16 -4.44 6.96
C ALA A 21 -12.60 -5.85 7.40
N LYS A 22 -13.53 -6.44 6.65
CA LYS A 22 -14.15 -7.73 6.99
C LYS A 22 -13.37 -8.92 6.46
N THR A 23 -12.53 -8.69 5.46
CA THR A 23 -11.75 -9.72 4.76
C THR A 23 -10.32 -9.84 5.30
N ILE A 24 -9.95 -9.04 6.29
CA ILE A 24 -8.62 -9.05 6.91
C ILE A 24 -8.69 -9.83 8.22
N ASP A 25 -7.94 -10.91 8.30
CA ASP A 25 -7.81 -11.73 9.50
C ASP A 25 -6.77 -11.15 10.45
N ASP A 26 -5.64 -10.64 9.90
CA ASP A 26 -4.56 -10.02 10.67
C ASP A 26 -3.80 -9.01 9.82
N PHE A 27 -3.03 -8.14 10.46
CA PHE A 27 -2.15 -7.19 9.78
C PHE A 27 -0.91 -6.85 10.60
N ILE A 28 0.15 -6.49 9.91
CA ILE A 28 1.44 -6.10 10.45
C ILE A 28 1.79 -4.68 10.04
N VAL A 29 2.62 -4.01 10.81
CA VAL A 29 3.18 -2.69 10.49
C VAL A 29 4.69 -2.80 10.39
N VAL A 30 5.22 -2.47 9.22
CA VAL A 30 6.67 -2.44 8.99
C VAL A 30 7.23 -1.09 9.44
N VAL A 31 8.21 -1.13 10.33
CA VAL A 31 8.75 0.06 10.98
C VAL A 31 10.28 0.09 10.93
N ASP A 32 10.87 1.26 11.13
CA ASP A 32 12.32 1.39 11.30
C ASP A 32 12.80 0.79 12.64
N ALA A 33 14.12 0.64 12.77
CA ALA A 33 14.73 0.03 13.95
C ALA A 33 14.46 0.81 15.25
N ASN A 34 14.29 2.13 15.20
CA ASN A 34 14.02 2.93 16.39
C ASN A 34 12.59 2.70 16.89
N GLU A 35 11.61 2.70 15.99
CA GLU A 35 10.21 2.41 16.32
C GLU A 35 10.06 0.96 16.77
N MET A 36 10.76 0.01 16.14
CA MET A 36 10.80 -1.39 16.57
C MET A 36 11.32 -1.53 17.99
N LYS A 37 12.43 -0.85 18.31
CA LYS A 37 13.02 -0.84 19.66
C LYS A 37 12.14 -0.18 20.71
N SER A 38 11.44 0.91 20.35
CA SER A 38 10.55 1.63 21.24
C SER A 38 9.28 0.83 21.56
N GLY A 39 8.79 0.10 20.58
CA GLY A 39 7.52 -0.63 20.60
C GLY A 39 6.31 0.29 20.83
N ARG A 40 6.44 1.58 20.51
CA ARG A 40 5.41 2.60 20.78
C ARG A 40 4.11 2.28 20.03
N LEU A 41 4.18 2.00 18.74
CA LEU A 41 2.98 1.69 17.95
C LEU A 41 2.27 0.42 18.43
N ASN A 42 3.01 -0.58 18.90
CA ASN A 42 2.41 -1.75 19.53
C ASN A 42 1.66 -1.37 20.82
N LYS A 43 2.25 -0.53 21.68
CA LYS A 43 1.63 -0.07 22.93
C LYS A 43 0.41 0.81 22.69
N ASP A 44 0.53 1.76 21.73
CA ASP A 44 -0.51 2.78 21.50
C ASP A 44 -1.67 2.23 20.68
N TYR A 45 -1.37 1.33 19.73
CA TYR A 45 -2.35 0.86 18.77
C TYR A 45 -2.55 -0.66 18.76
N GLY A 46 -1.80 -1.45 19.57
CA GLY A 46 -1.96 -2.90 19.66
C GLY A 46 -1.69 -3.61 18.33
N VAL A 47 -0.68 -3.16 17.58
CA VAL A 47 -0.33 -3.72 16.27
C VAL A 47 0.94 -4.56 16.34
N THR A 48 1.03 -5.58 15.52
CA THR A 48 2.25 -6.38 15.35
C THR A 48 3.26 -5.59 14.52
N LEU A 49 4.49 -5.46 15.03
CA LEU A 49 5.57 -4.74 14.36
C LEU A 49 6.54 -5.71 13.69
N VAL A 50 6.96 -5.36 12.48
CA VAL A 50 8.05 -6.04 11.75
C VAL A 50 9.12 -5.01 11.43
N GLN A 51 10.38 -5.34 11.68
CA GLN A 51 11.48 -4.44 11.37
C GLN A 51 11.73 -4.37 9.87
N GLY A 52 11.72 -3.16 9.32
CA GLY A 52 12.12 -2.90 7.93
C GLY A 52 13.62 -3.07 7.70
N GLY A 53 13.99 -3.12 6.45
CA GLY A 53 15.38 -3.15 5.98
C GLY A 53 15.93 -1.77 5.62
N SER A 54 17.09 -1.74 4.98
CA SER A 54 17.75 -0.52 4.51
C SER A 54 17.13 0.04 3.22
N THR A 55 16.40 -0.80 2.49
CA THR A 55 15.69 -0.42 1.27
C THR A 55 14.18 -0.73 1.38
N ARG A 56 13.39 -0.20 0.43
CA ARG A 56 11.98 -0.56 0.32
C ARG A 56 11.80 -2.06 0.08
N ASN A 57 12.57 -2.64 -0.84
CA ASN A 57 12.48 -4.06 -1.16
C ASN A 57 12.88 -4.95 0.02
N GLU A 58 13.94 -4.59 0.78
CA GLU A 58 14.29 -5.31 2.00
C GLU A 58 13.17 -5.22 3.05
N SER A 59 12.60 -4.03 3.25
CA SER A 59 11.48 -3.85 4.19
C SER A 59 10.27 -4.70 3.80
N PHE A 60 9.96 -4.75 2.51
CA PHE A 60 8.85 -5.55 1.99
C PHE A 60 9.14 -7.05 2.13
N LYS A 61 10.37 -7.49 1.81
CA LYS A 61 10.78 -8.89 2.00
C LYS A 61 10.70 -9.34 3.45
N ASN A 62 11.14 -8.50 4.40
CA ASN A 62 11.02 -8.79 5.83
C ASN A 62 9.54 -9.01 6.25
N ALA A 63 8.62 -8.22 5.69
CA ALA A 63 7.20 -8.42 5.89
C ALA A 63 6.70 -9.74 5.30
N LEU A 64 7.09 -10.06 4.07
CA LEU A 64 6.73 -11.32 3.41
C LEU A 64 7.26 -12.53 4.17
N ASP A 65 8.50 -12.48 4.65
CA ASP A 65 9.12 -13.56 5.43
C ASP A 65 8.39 -13.76 6.77
N TYR A 66 8.05 -12.66 7.44
CA TYR A 66 7.26 -12.72 8.66
C TYR A 66 5.89 -13.38 8.43
N ILE A 67 5.19 -12.99 7.36
CA ILE A 67 3.90 -13.58 7.00
C ILE A 67 4.06 -15.07 6.69
N HIS A 68 5.07 -15.44 5.91
CA HIS A 68 5.33 -16.85 5.58
C HIS A 68 5.59 -17.72 6.80
N GLU A 69 6.31 -17.19 7.79
CA GLU A 69 6.64 -17.91 9.02
C GLU A 69 5.47 -18.04 9.98
N HIS A 70 4.68 -16.96 10.14
CA HIS A 70 3.66 -16.88 11.19
C HIS A 70 2.24 -17.17 10.70
N PHE A 71 2.00 -17.07 9.38
CA PHE A 71 0.70 -17.30 8.75
C PHE A 71 0.85 -18.26 7.55
N PRO A 72 1.16 -19.55 7.79
CA PRO A 72 1.47 -20.49 6.70
C PRO A 72 0.31 -20.72 5.72
N ASP A 73 -0.93 -20.47 6.13
CA ASP A 73 -2.13 -20.60 5.31
C ASP A 73 -2.54 -19.28 4.64
N CYS A 74 -1.68 -18.24 4.66
CA CYS A 74 -1.96 -16.97 4.04
C CYS A 74 -2.12 -17.11 2.52
N GLU A 75 -3.31 -16.82 2.01
CA GLU A 75 -3.60 -16.88 0.57
C GLU A 75 -3.38 -15.52 -0.13
N ASN A 76 -3.75 -14.45 0.55
CA ASN A 76 -3.78 -13.11 -0.04
C ASN A 76 -3.18 -12.07 0.91
N ILE A 77 -2.56 -11.05 0.34
CA ILE A 77 -2.14 -9.88 1.09
C ILE A 77 -2.59 -8.59 0.39
N ILE A 78 -2.75 -7.56 1.17
CA ILE A 78 -2.90 -6.19 0.69
C ILE A 78 -1.90 -5.29 1.41
N GLU A 79 -1.18 -4.47 0.65
CA GLU A 79 -0.29 -3.47 1.21
C GLU A 79 -0.86 -2.06 1.06
N ASN A 80 -0.63 -1.22 2.05
CA ASN A 80 -0.88 0.21 1.96
C ASN A 80 0.32 1.00 2.44
N ASN A 81 0.63 2.08 1.76
CA ASN A 81 1.62 3.04 2.24
C ASN A 81 1.02 3.87 3.39
N ALA A 82 1.65 3.88 4.55
CA ALA A 82 1.19 4.67 5.70
C ALA A 82 1.09 6.19 5.42
N ALA A 83 1.75 6.67 4.34
CA ALA A 83 1.58 8.03 3.84
C ALA A 83 0.32 8.22 2.96
N CYS A 84 -0.50 7.17 2.77
CA CYS A 84 -1.78 7.20 2.08
C CYS A 84 -2.92 6.93 3.09
N PRO A 85 -3.32 7.93 3.89
CA PRO A 85 -4.19 7.74 5.05
C PRO A 85 -5.68 7.63 4.72
N MET A 86 -6.04 7.76 3.44
CA MET A 86 -7.45 7.82 3.04
C MET A 86 -8.00 6.47 2.57
N ILE A 87 -7.26 5.38 2.72
CA ILE A 87 -7.74 4.02 2.47
C ILE A 87 -9.01 3.73 3.29
N THR A 88 -9.93 2.95 2.74
CA THR A 88 -11.19 2.60 3.41
C THR A 88 -11.32 1.09 3.60
N PRO A 89 -12.08 0.64 4.61
CA PRO A 89 -12.37 -0.78 4.81
C PRO A 89 -13.03 -1.42 3.59
N GLU A 90 -13.94 -0.70 2.94
CA GLU A 90 -14.67 -1.17 1.76
C GLU A 90 -13.71 -1.43 0.58
N LEU A 91 -12.73 -0.53 0.37
CA LEU A 91 -11.72 -0.72 -0.68
C LEU A 91 -10.84 -1.93 -0.39
N ILE A 92 -10.44 -2.12 0.87
CA ILE A 92 -9.66 -3.29 1.30
C ILE A 92 -10.43 -4.58 0.98
N ASP A 93 -11.70 -4.64 1.38
CA ASP A 93 -12.56 -5.80 1.15
C ASP A 93 -12.77 -6.08 -0.33
N GLU A 94 -12.90 -5.04 -1.15
CA GLU A 94 -13.04 -5.15 -2.60
C GLU A 94 -11.77 -5.70 -3.24
N PHE A 95 -10.57 -5.21 -2.86
CA PHE A 95 -9.30 -5.69 -3.39
C PHE A 95 -9.07 -7.17 -3.10
N ILE A 96 -9.33 -7.61 -1.88
CA ILE A 96 -9.24 -9.04 -1.51
C ILE A 96 -10.27 -9.88 -2.30
N THR A 97 -11.45 -9.32 -2.55
CA THR A 97 -12.46 -10.03 -3.36
C THR A 97 -12.01 -10.21 -4.80
N LEU A 98 -11.38 -9.20 -5.41
CA LEU A 98 -10.87 -9.25 -6.79
C LEU A 98 -9.75 -10.30 -6.96
N LEU A 99 -9.00 -10.63 -5.91
CA LEU A 99 -7.99 -11.68 -5.95
C LEU A 99 -8.56 -13.10 -6.16
N LYS A 100 -9.88 -13.29 -6.14
CA LYS A 100 -10.51 -14.57 -6.54
C LYS A 100 -10.31 -14.84 -8.03
N ASP A 101 -10.30 -13.77 -8.83
CA ASP A 101 -10.25 -13.85 -10.29
C ASP A 101 -8.91 -13.39 -10.89
N TYR A 102 -8.13 -12.61 -10.12
CA TYR A 102 -6.85 -12.02 -10.55
C TYR A 102 -5.71 -12.43 -9.61
N ASP A 103 -4.49 -12.41 -10.13
CA ASP A 103 -3.28 -12.70 -9.33
C ASP A 103 -2.83 -11.50 -8.51
N TYR A 104 -3.11 -10.29 -9.00
CA TYR A 104 -2.85 -9.05 -8.28
C TYR A 104 -3.78 -7.91 -8.72
N VAL A 105 -3.92 -6.93 -7.84
CA VAL A 105 -4.74 -5.73 -8.02
C VAL A 105 -3.88 -4.51 -7.71
N ASN A 106 -3.77 -3.59 -8.65
CA ASN A 106 -3.09 -2.31 -8.47
C ASN A 106 -4.09 -1.16 -8.49
N THR A 107 -3.96 -0.21 -7.56
CA THR A 107 -4.59 1.11 -7.72
C THR A 107 -3.91 1.86 -8.86
N ALA A 108 -4.67 2.24 -9.87
CA ALA A 108 -4.17 2.85 -11.09
C ALA A 108 -4.75 4.26 -11.32
N TYR A 109 -3.91 5.18 -11.79
CA TYR A 109 -4.32 6.53 -12.14
C TYR A 109 -3.94 6.86 -13.56
N LYS A 110 -4.88 7.45 -14.30
CA LYS A 110 -4.59 7.98 -15.64
C LYS A 110 -3.68 9.19 -15.54
N ILE A 111 -2.70 9.24 -16.42
CA ILE A 111 -1.82 10.39 -16.56
C ILE A 111 -2.55 11.46 -17.37
N THR A 112 -2.76 12.62 -16.80
CA THR A 112 -3.44 13.76 -17.44
C THR A 112 -2.47 14.73 -18.08
N ASP A 113 -1.26 14.83 -17.55
CA ASP A 113 -0.21 15.71 -18.07
C ASP A 113 0.63 15.04 -19.16
N ALA A 114 1.40 15.86 -19.89
CA ALA A 114 2.37 15.34 -20.86
C ALA A 114 3.56 14.71 -20.12
N LEU A 115 4.03 13.55 -20.62
CA LEU A 115 5.21 12.88 -20.08
C LEU A 115 6.48 13.45 -20.69
N GLY A 116 7.47 13.76 -19.84
CA GLY A 116 8.86 13.94 -20.22
C GLY A 116 9.65 12.65 -19.98
N SER A 117 10.65 12.39 -20.81
CA SER A 117 11.58 11.28 -20.63
C SER A 117 13.01 11.79 -20.55
N TYR A 118 13.81 11.20 -19.68
CA TYR A 118 15.25 11.45 -19.62
C TYR A 118 16.04 10.79 -20.75
N LYS A 119 15.44 9.81 -21.44
CA LYS A 119 16.09 9.01 -22.50
C LYS A 119 15.52 9.34 -23.89
N ASP A 120 14.21 9.43 -23.99
CA ASP A 120 13.50 9.53 -25.26
C ASP A 120 12.80 10.87 -25.38
N ARG A 121 12.77 11.43 -26.58
CA ARG A 121 12.11 12.73 -26.83
C ARG A 121 10.58 12.61 -26.91
N ILE A 122 10.07 11.42 -27.17
CA ILE A 122 8.64 11.16 -27.36
C ILE A 122 8.20 10.10 -26.37
N ALA A 123 7.20 10.42 -25.56
CA ALA A 123 6.48 9.47 -24.71
C ALA A 123 4.98 9.68 -24.95
N ASN A 124 4.30 8.63 -25.42
CA ASN A 124 2.85 8.64 -25.50
C ASN A 124 2.28 8.29 -24.13
N ARG A 125 1.64 9.25 -23.46
CA ARG A 125 1.09 9.04 -22.11
C ARG A 125 -0.01 7.96 -22.04
N GLU A 126 -0.67 7.67 -23.15
CA GLU A 126 -1.73 6.66 -23.22
C GLU A 126 -1.18 5.22 -23.05
N ASP A 127 0.14 5.04 -23.18
CA ASP A 127 0.81 3.77 -22.94
C ASP A 127 1.19 3.58 -21.45
N PHE A 128 0.89 4.56 -20.60
CA PHE A 128 1.32 4.59 -19.18
C PHE A 128 0.16 4.93 -18.24
N TYR A 129 0.29 4.48 -17.02
CA TYR A 129 -0.53 4.88 -15.89
C TYR A 129 0.34 4.93 -14.63
N LEU A 130 -0.11 5.64 -13.61
CA LEU A 130 0.56 5.66 -12.31
C LEU A 130 0.00 4.54 -11.44
N ILE A 131 0.87 3.86 -10.71
CA ILE A 131 0.48 2.91 -9.68
C ILE A 131 0.63 3.59 -8.33
N GLN A 132 -0.39 3.47 -7.49
CA GLN A 132 -0.38 3.96 -6.13
C GLN A 132 -0.87 2.87 -5.17
N ALA A 133 -0.67 3.09 -3.86
CA ALA A 133 -1.24 2.22 -2.83
C ALA A 133 -2.77 2.47 -2.69
N PRO A 134 -3.55 1.45 -2.29
CA PRO A 134 -3.11 0.10 -1.95
C PRO A 134 -2.89 -0.80 -3.16
N ASP A 135 -2.14 -1.88 -2.94
CA ASP A 135 -1.97 -2.97 -3.89
C ASP A 135 -2.25 -4.31 -3.19
N ALA A 136 -2.85 -5.25 -3.90
CA ALA A 136 -3.14 -6.57 -3.34
C ALA A 136 -2.60 -7.69 -4.24
N TYR A 137 -2.23 -8.82 -3.61
CA TYR A 137 -1.54 -9.91 -4.28
C TYR A 137 -1.98 -11.26 -3.74
N ARG A 138 -1.99 -12.28 -4.58
CA ARG A 138 -1.94 -13.68 -4.14
C ARG A 138 -0.59 -13.95 -3.48
N PHE A 139 -0.60 -14.22 -2.17
CA PHE A 139 0.62 -14.31 -1.38
C PHE A 139 1.62 -15.36 -1.88
N PRO A 140 1.22 -16.62 -2.20
CA PRO A 140 2.17 -17.61 -2.65
C PRO A 140 2.88 -17.24 -3.96
N LEU A 141 2.17 -16.58 -4.89
CA LEU A 141 2.75 -16.13 -6.15
C LEU A 141 3.76 -15.02 -5.91
N LEU A 142 3.39 -14.02 -5.12
CA LEU A 142 4.28 -12.90 -4.80
C LEU A 142 5.52 -13.38 -4.03
N TYR A 143 5.34 -14.17 -2.97
CA TYR A 143 6.43 -14.67 -2.14
C TYR A 143 7.48 -15.44 -2.96
N LYS A 144 7.02 -16.24 -3.92
CA LYS A 144 7.88 -17.04 -4.81
C LYS A 144 8.74 -16.19 -5.75
N HIS A 145 8.21 -15.05 -6.21
CA HIS A 145 8.84 -14.26 -7.27
C HIS A 145 9.51 -12.97 -6.78
N PHE A 146 9.22 -12.55 -5.55
CA PHE A 146 9.77 -11.32 -5.02
C PHE A 146 11.25 -11.47 -4.61
N ASP A 147 12.09 -10.66 -5.23
CA ASP A 147 13.52 -10.56 -4.95
C ASP A 147 13.85 -9.18 -4.37
N LYS A 148 14.38 -9.16 -3.13
CA LYS A 148 14.76 -7.92 -2.44
C LYS A 148 15.91 -7.17 -3.10
N ASP A 149 16.73 -7.88 -3.86
CA ASP A 149 17.93 -7.35 -4.53
C ASP A 149 17.61 -6.87 -5.97
N SER A 150 16.35 -6.98 -6.41
CA SER A 150 15.89 -6.49 -7.70
C SER A 150 15.96 -4.97 -7.79
N GLU A 151 16.32 -4.44 -8.97
CA GLU A 151 16.22 -3.02 -9.29
C GLU A 151 14.76 -2.55 -9.45
N LEU A 152 13.83 -3.48 -9.61
CA LEU A 152 12.39 -3.18 -9.72
C LEU A 152 11.82 -2.89 -8.33
N CYS A 153 11.43 -1.66 -8.09
CA CYS A 153 10.96 -1.21 -6.78
C CYS A 153 9.48 -1.49 -6.51
N HIS A 154 8.70 -1.90 -7.52
CA HIS A 154 7.28 -2.22 -7.36
C HIS A 154 7.09 -3.74 -7.41
N PRO A 155 6.41 -4.36 -6.42
CA PRO A 155 6.26 -5.81 -6.35
C PRO A 155 5.62 -6.44 -7.58
N ALA A 156 4.58 -5.80 -8.15
CA ALA A 156 3.91 -6.29 -9.36
C ALA A 156 4.85 -6.43 -10.56
N HIS A 157 5.89 -5.59 -10.66
CA HIS A 157 6.86 -5.65 -11.77
C HIS A 157 7.78 -6.86 -11.68
N GLN A 158 7.81 -7.55 -10.54
CA GLN A 158 8.61 -8.76 -10.33
C GLN A 158 7.79 -10.04 -10.57
N LEU A 159 6.48 -9.92 -10.76
CA LEU A 159 5.63 -11.06 -11.07
C LEU A 159 5.85 -11.53 -12.53
N PRO A 160 5.57 -12.82 -12.82
CA PRO A 160 5.70 -13.33 -14.18
C PRO A 160 4.72 -12.61 -15.12
N LEU A 161 5.10 -12.45 -16.39
CA LEU A 161 4.26 -11.82 -17.42
C LEU A 161 2.91 -12.52 -17.65
N SER A 162 2.79 -13.77 -17.20
CA SER A 162 1.54 -14.54 -17.25
C SER A 162 0.58 -14.25 -16.09
N ALA A 163 1.04 -13.50 -15.08
CA ALA A 163 0.18 -13.13 -13.96
C ALA A 163 -0.92 -12.17 -14.41
N THR A 164 -2.15 -12.45 -13.96
CA THR A 164 -3.34 -11.67 -14.33
C THR A 164 -3.49 -10.45 -13.43
N GLU A 165 -3.63 -9.27 -14.04
CA GLU A 165 -3.73 -7.98 -13.37
C GLU A 165 -5.16 -7.44 -13.43
N TYR A 166 -5.64 -6.90 -12.29
CA TYR A 166 -6.76 -5.96 -12.29
C TYR A 166 -6.25 -4.55 -11.97
N ARG A 167 -6.47 -3.59 -12.89
CA ARG A 167 -6.12 -2.18 -12.74
C ARG A 167 -7.32 -1.41 -12.20
N TYR A 168 -7.26 -1.03 -10.93
CA TYR A 168 -8.36 -0.35 -10.27
C TYR A 168 -8.27 1.16 -10.47
N PHE A 169 -9.06 1.71 -11.40
CA PHE A 169 -9.07 3.14 -11.75
C PHE A 169 -10.11 3.97 -10.99
N ASP A 170 -10.97 3.33 -10.22
CA ASP A 170 -12.14 3.99 -9.62
C ASP A 170 -11.86 4.62 -8.25
N TYR A 171 -10.62 4.55 -7.75
CA TYR A 171 -10.24 5.10 -6.47
C TYR A 171 -9.20 6.23 -6.61
N ASN A 172 -9.69 7.47 -6.66
CA ASN A 172 -8.84 8.65 -6.85
C ASN A 172 -8.61 9.46 -5.57
N ASP A 173 -9.09 8.97 -4.43
CA ASP A 173 -9.12 9.72 -3.17
C ASP A 173 -8.02 9.32 -2.17
N ASN A 174 -7.12 8.38 -2.49
CA ASN A 174 -6.05 7.99 -1.59
C ASN A 174 -4.80 8.84 -1.80
N TYR A 175 -4.90 10.12 -1.48
CA TYR A 175 -3.81 11.08 -1.66
C TYR A 175 -2.60 10.70 -0.80
N LYS A 176 -1.41 10.64 -1.43
CA LYS A 176 -0.15 10.35 -0.76
C LYS A 176 0.47 11.63 -0.20
N VAL A 177 0.62 11.70 1.11
CA VAL A 177 1.31 12.78 1.79
C VAL A 177 2.82 12.62 1.59
N THR A 178 3.41 13.52 0.82
CA THR A 178 4.85 13.52 0.52
C THR A 178 5.54 14.75 1.13
N TYR A 179 4.85 15.87 1.14
CA TYR A 179 5.33 17.15 1.66
C TYR A 179 4.45 17.64 2.82
N PRO A 180 4.96 18.53 3.71
CA PRO A 180 4.18 19.04 4.84
C PRO A 180 2.84 19.70 4.45
N ASP A 181 2.78 20.39 3.32
CA ASP A 181 1.57 21.06 2.84
C ASP A 181 0.48 20.07 2.36
N ASP A 182 0.85 18.82 2.01
CA ASP A 182 -0.09 17.77 1.63
C ASP A 182 -1.04 17.40 2.76
N ILE A 183 -0.64 17.63 4.02
CA ILE A 183 -1.48 17.37 5.19
C ILE A 183 -2.79 18.16 5.10
N LYS A 184 -2.71 19.46 4.75
CA LYS A 184 -3.89 20.32 4.59
C LYS A 184 -4.81 19.85 3.47
N ILE A 185 -4.22 19.34 2.38
CA ILE A 185 -4.98 18.80 1.26
C ILE A 185 -5.77 17.56 1.73
N VAL A 186 -5.12 16.64 2.44
CA VAL A 186 -5.77 15.44 2.98
C VAL A 186 -6.85 15.80 4.00
N GLU A 187 -6.61 16.75 4.91
CA GLU A 187 -7.62 17.22 5.86
C GLU A 187 -8.87 17.77 5.16
N MET A 188 -8.68 18.57 4.13
CA MET A 188 -9.78 19.09 3.31
C MET A 188 -10.54 17.95 2.59
N MET A 189 -9.83 17.00 2.00
CA MET A 189 -10.44 15.85 1.33
C MET A 189 -11.23 14.96 2.31
N MET A 190 -10.67 14.70 3.49
CA MET A 190 -11.35 13.92 4.54
C MET A 190 -12.61 14.63 5.06
N THR A 191 -12.58 15.96 5.21
CA THR A 191 -13.73 16.76 5.59
C THR A 191 -14.85 16.62 4.56
N ARG A 192 -14.53 16.84 3.28
CA ARG A 192 -15.48 16.69 2.17
C ARG A 192 -16.08 15.28 2.10
N ARG A 193 -15.26 14.24 2.34
CA ARG A 193 -15.76 12.85 2.35
C ARG A 193 -16.78 12.61 3.47
N LYS A 194 -16.63 13.27 4.63
CA LYS A 194 -17.60 13.17 5.74
C LYS A 194 -18.93 13.89 5.44
N GLU A 195 -18.88 15.01 4.72
CA GLU A 195 -20.07 15.78 4.35
C GLU A 195 -20.91 15.09 3.27
N ASN A 196 -20.32 14.22 2.48
CA ASN A 196 -20.98 13.49 1.39
C ASN A 196 -21.52 12.10 1.81
N LYS A 197 -21.36 11.70 3.07
CA LYS A 197 -21.94 10.49 3.67
C LYS A 197 -23.19 10.80 4.50
#